data_38e73f19faab2bd3e4b9750fcef765ee
#
_entry.id   38e73f19faab2bd3e4b9750fcef765ee
#
_cell.length_a   1.000
_cell.length_b   1.000
_cell.length_c   1.000
_cell.angle_alpha   90.00
_cell.angle_beta   90.00
_cell.angle_gamma   90.00
#
_symmetry.space_group_name_H-M   'P 1'
#
loop_
_entity.id
_entity.type
_entity.pdbx_description
1 polymer ?
#
loop_
_entity_poly.entity_id
_entity_poly.type
_entity_poly.pdbx_seq_one_letter_code
_entity_poly.pdbx_strand_id
1 'polypeptide(L)'
;MITDPFDTGPTGTFRTLCQKYPDDTVYSGADGFRSLWGPIFYRGRANGTARLLVIGQDPAQTEAVTRRILSGQAGRRVQGFVEKLGFSKSYLMINAFVYGIYNQNMAVPHLNDPDIQAYRHKWLEAAFAPGKIEAVVTFGTPAFNAWSAFKATPAGQSVTPFHHKALHPTADKPGGPITRKDLLDNWNVALQSFHANIQHPDVTKPLAPYGNDFTAADLPEIPSLDFPMGLQSWMRTKDFWATMSPTPGTERANISIEVP
;
A
#
# COMPACT_ATOMS: atom_id res chain seq x y z
N MET A 1 23.30 -12.47 15.80
CA MET A 1 22.04 -12.27 16.56
C MET A 1 21.24 -11.20 15.81
N ILE A 2 19.98 -11.45 15.46
CA ILE A 2 19.16 -10.42 14.79
C ILE A 2 18.77 -9.41 15.85
N THR A 3 19.27 -8.19 15.75
CA THR A 3 19.04 -7.13 16.73
C THR A 3 17.89 -6.19 16.35
N ASP A 4 17.54 -6.13 15.06
CA ASP A 4 16.48 -5.27 14.58
C ASP A 4 15.09 -5.94 14.75
N PRO A 5 14.09 -5.19 15.21
CA PRO A 5 12.73 -5.68 15.25
C PRO A 5 12.22 -5.96 13.83
N PHE A 6 11.39 -6.98 13.69
CA PHE A 6 10.77 -7.40 12.43
C PHE A 6 9.26 -7.59 12.60
N ASP A 7 8.56 -7.71 11.48
CA ASP A 7 7.13 -8.02 11.49
C ASP A 7 6.90 -9.48 11.91
N THR A 8 6.24 -9.67 13.04
CA THR A 8 5.89 -11.00 13.58
C THR A 8 4.67 -11.61 12.90
N GLY A 9 4.12 -10.92 11.92
CA GLY A 9 2.92 -11.35 11.20
C GLY A 9 1.63 -10.79 11.77
N PRO A 10 0.52 -10.99 11.06
CA PRO A 10 -0.79 -10.48 11.45
C PRO A 10 -1.33 -11.22 12.68
N THR A 11 -2.16 -10.57 13.48
CA THR A 11 -2.80 -11.17 14.67
C THR A 11 -4.33 -11.13 14.57
N GLY A 12 -5.02 -11.93 15.38
CA GLY A 12 -6.47 -11.91 15.48
C GLY A 12 -7.18 -12.04 14.13
N THR A 13 -8.13 -11.16 13.86
CA THR A 13 -8.93 -11.12 12.62
C THR A 13 -8.05 -11.00 11.38
N PHE A 14 -6.97 -10.22 11.42
CA PHE A 14 -6.06 -10.08 10.27
C PHE A 14 -5.38 -11.39 9.89
N ARG A 15 -4.98 -12.21 10.89
CA ARG A 15 -4.44 -13.56 10.64
C ARG A 15 -5.47 -14.44 9.93
N THR A 16 -6.72 -14.41 10.41
CA THR A 16 -7.82 -15.17 9.79
C THR A 16 -8.08 -14.71 8.36
N LEU A 17 -8.02 -13.42 8.07
CA LEU A 17 -8.18 -12.89 6.72
C LEU A 17 -7.05 -13.35 5.78
N CYS A 18 -5.80 -13.38 6.24
CA CYS A 18 -4.69 -13.93 5.46
C CYS A 18 -4.83 -15.43 5.18
N GLN A 19 -5.43 -16.19 6.10
CA GLN A 19 -5.63 -17.63 5.97
C GLN A 19 -6.86 -18.00 5.13
N LYS A 20 -7.88 -17.13 5.10
CA LYS A 20 -9.17 -17.33 4.43
C LYS A 20 -9.41 -16.24 3.38
N TYR A 21 -8.42 -16.04 2.50
CA TYR A 21 -8.59 -15.13 1.38
C TYR A 21 -9.40 -15.80 0.25
N PRO A 22 -9.99 -15.02 -0.66
CA PRO A 22 -10.57 -15.58 -1.87
C PRO A 22 -9.50 -16.39 -2.61
N ASP A 23 -9.82 -17.66 -2.84
CA ASP A 23 -8.90 -18.57 -3.49
C ASP A 23 -8.63 -18.18 -4.95
N ASP A 24 -7.80 -18.98 -5.61
CA ASP A 24 -7.45 -18.78 -7.02
C ASP A 24 -8.67 -18.73 -7.94
N THR A 25 -9.85 -19.23 -7.52
CA THR A 25 -11.04 -19.20 -8.37
C THR A 25 -11.59 -17.80 -8.58
N VAL A 26 -11.51 -16.92 -7.58
CA VAL A 26 -11.98 -15.54 -7.68
C VAL A 26 -11.04 -14.69 -8.54
N TYR A 27 -9.73 -14.73 -8.26
CA TYR A 27 -8.74 -13.92 -8.97
C TYR A 27 -8.18 -14.60 -10.22
N SER A 28 -8.09 -15.92 -10.28
CA SER A 28 -7.61 -16.64 -11.47
C SER A 28 -8.66 -16.73 -12.57
N GLY A 29 -9.95 -16.72 -12.20
CA GLY A 29 -11.06 -16.55 -13.13
C GLY A 29 -11.20 -15.14 -13.65
N ALA A 30 -10.58 -14.15 -13.00
CA ALA A 30 -10.58 -12.74 -13.38
C ALA A 30 -9.32 -12.40 -14.16
N ASP A 31 -9.50 -12.02 -15.41
CA ASP A 31 -8.38 -11.64 -16.27
C ASP A 31 -7.66 -10.38 -15.75
N GLY A 32 -6.36 -10.29 -16.03
CA GLY A 32 -5.56 -9.12 -15.71
C GLY A 32 -4.71 -9.25 -14.44
N PHE A 33 -4.88 -10.31 -13.64
CA PHE A 33 -4.12 -10.53 -12.40
C PHE A 33 -2.97 -11.52 -12.53
N ARG A 34 -1.91 -11.29 -11.76
CA ARG A 34 -0.73 -12.16 -11.60
C ARG A 34 -0.97 -13.19 -10.50
N SER A 35 -1.94 -14.06 -10.69
CA SER A 35 -2.32 -15.07 -9.68
C SER A 35 -1.17 -15.97 -9.23
N LEU A 36 -0.22 -16.28 -10.12
CA LEU A 36 0.96 -17.11 -9.82
C LEU A 36 1.93 -16.46 -8.81
N TRP A 37 1.86 -15.15 -8.59
CA TRP A 37 2.66 -14.51 -7.53
C TRP A 37 2.11 -14.76 -6.13
N GLY A 38 0.87 -15.26 -6.04
CA GLY A 38 0.14 -15.40 -4.80
C GLY A 38 -0.28 -14.05 -4.21
N PRO A 39 -1.16 -14.06 -3.22
CA PRO A 39 -1.68 -12.84 -2.60
C PRO A 39 -0.65 -12.15 -1.73
N ILE A 40 -0.68 -10.81 -1.70
CA ILE A 40 0.15 -9.95 -0.87
C ILE A 40 -0.77 -8.97 -0.15
N PHE A 41 -0.88 -9.10 1.17
CA PHE A 41 -2.02 -8.55 1.91
C PHE A 41 -1.79 -7.16 2.47
N TYR A 42 -0.64 -6.93 3.14
CA TYR A 42 -0.45 -5.72 3.95
C TYR A 42 1.04 -5.35 4.12
N ARG A 43 1.25 -4.18 4.69
CA ARG A 43 2.50 -3.73 5.33
C ARG A 43 2.17 -2.90 6.57
N GLY A 44 3.03 -2.93 7.59
CA GLY A 44 2.80 -2.22 8.84
C GLY A 44 2.00 -3.02 9.87
N ARG A 45 1.12 -2.40 10.63
CA ARG A 45 0.54 -2.98 11.85
C ARG A 45 -0.80 -3.66 11.62
N ALA A 46 -0.78 -4.92 11.19
CA ALA A 46 -1.97 -5.78 11.11
C ALA A 46 -2.27 -6.46 12.47
N ASN A 47 -2.34 -5.66 13.54
CA ASN A 47 -2.56 -6.10 14.93
C ASN A 47 -3.49 -5.16 15.72
N GLY A 48 -4.17 -4.22 15.05
CA GLY A 48 -5.10 -3.29 15.67
C GLY A 48 -4.45 -2.07 16.34
N THR A 49 -3.14 -1.82 16.14
CA THR A 49 -2.45 -0.66 16.74
C THR A 49 -2.25 0.51 15.78
N ALA A 50 -2.58 0.33 14.50
CA ALA A 50 -2.45 1.38 13.50
C ALA A 50 -3.39 2.58 13.78
N ARG A 51 -2.91 3.78 13.48
CA ARG A 51 -3.65 5.05 13.55
C ARG A 51 -3.85 5.67 12.17
N LEU A 52 -2.93 5.39 11.24
CA LEU A 52 -3.04 5.77 9.84
C LEU A 52 -3.31 4.54 8.98
N LEU A 53 -4.33 4.61 8.14
CA LEU A 53 -4.59 3.62 7.09
C LEU A 53 -4.17 4.18 5.75
N VAL A 54 -3.34 3.43 5.02
CA VAL A 54 -2.94 3.72 3.64
C VAL A 54 -3.59 2.69 2.72
N ILE A 55 -4.25 3.16 1.67
CA ILE A 55 -4.84 2.28 0.65
C ILE A 55 -4.14 2.54 -0.69
N GLY A 56 -3.46 1.51 -1.20
CA GLY A 56 -2.87 1.48 -2.55
C GLY A 56 -3.76 0.72 -3.53
N GLN A 57 -3.25 0.46 -4.73
CA GLN A 57 -4.00 -0.24 -5.77
C GLN A 57 -3.74 -1.74 -5.75
N ASP A 58 -2.54 -2.18 -6.06
CA ASP A 58 -2.13 -3.57 -6.20
C ASP A 58 -0.64 -3.75 -5.89
N PRO A 59 -0.19 -4.96 -5.54
CA PRO A 59 1.22 -5.26 -5.40
C PRO A 59 1.93 -5.37 -6.75
N ALA A 60 3.17 -4.89 -6.82
CA ALA A 60 4.05 -4.97 -7.97
C ALA A 60 5.19 -6.00 -7.76
N GLN A 61 6.20 -5.97 -8.62
CA GLN A 61 7.25 -6.99 -8.69
C GLN A 61 8.07 -7.11 -7.40
N THR A 62 8.49 -5.96 -6.83
CA THR A 62 9.26 -5.95 -5.58
C THR A 62 8.47 -6.58 -4.45
N GLU A 63 7.16 -6.31 -4.41
CA GLU A 63 6.26 -6.86 -3.41
C GLU A 63 6.08 -8.37 -3.53
N ALA A 64 6.15 -8.91 -4.75
CA ALA A 64 6.11 -10.36 -4.98
C ALA A 64 7.30 -11.08 -4.32
N VAL A 65 8.46 -10.40 -4.20
CA VAL A 65 9.65 -10.92 -3.51
C VAL A 65 9.58 -10.68 -2.01
N THR A 66 9.31 -9.44 -1.60
CA THR A 66 9.34 -9.04 -0.18
C THR A 66 8.11 -9.50 0.61
N ARG A 67 7.04 -9.91 -0.08
CA ARG A 67 5.77 -10.33 0.52
C ARG A 67 5.10 -9.26 1.38
N ARG A 68 5.44 -7.98 1.12
CA ARG A 68 4.83 -6.81 1.76
C ARG A 68 4.52 -5.76 0.71
N ILE A 69 3.31 -5.18 0.77
CA ILE A 69 2.88 -4.14 -0.19
C ILE A 69 3.70 -2.87 -0.02
N LEU A 70 3.75 -2.06 -1.07
CA LEU A 70 4.43 -0.75 -1.07
C LEU A 70 5.88 -0.85 -0.55
N SER A 71 6.62 -1.88 -1.00
CA SER A 71 8.01 -2.12 -0.62
C SER A 71 9.02 -1.77 -1.74
N GLY A 72 8.54 -1.48 -2.95
CA GLY A 72 9.36 -0.99 -4.05
C GLY A 72 9.50 0.54 -4.07
N GLN A 73 9.85 1.09 -5.23
CA GLN A 73 10.05 2.53 -5.42
C GLN A 73 8.82 3.37 -5.01
N ALA A 74 7.62 2.94 -5.43
CA ALA A 74 6.37 3.57 -5.01
C ALA A 74 6.22 3.54 -3.48
N GLY A 75 6.59 2.42 -2.87
CA GLY A 75 6.53 2.23 -1.42
C GLY A 75 7.46 3.18 -0.65
N ARG A 76 8.65 3.45 -1.17
CA ARG A 76 9.57 4.42 -0.55
C ARG A 76 9.05 5.85 -0.61
N ARG A 77 8.41 6.24 -1.73
CA ARG A 77 7.72 7.54 -1.84
C ARG A 77 6.59 7.64 -0.80
N VAL A 78 5.77 6.59 -0.67
CA VAL A 78 4.70 6.53 0.34
C VAL A 78 5.27 6.51 1.76
N GLN A 79 6.41 5.83 2.00
CA GLN A 79 7.08 5.84 3.30
C GLN A 79 7.51 7.26 3.68
N GLY A 80 8.12 8.01 2.76
CA GLY A 80 8.47 9.42 2.99
C GLY A 80 7.25 10.29 3.31
N PHE A 81 6.13 10.08 2.59
CA PHE A 81 4.88 10.78 2.89
C PHE A 81 4.37 10.48 4.31
N VAL A 82 4.34 9.21 4.68
CA VAL A 82 3.89 8.75 6.02
C VAL A 82 4.80 9.30 7.12
N GLU A 83 6.11 9.32 6.90
CA GLU A 83 7.07 9.88 7.85
C GLU A 83 6.97 11.41 8.00
N LYS A 84 6.66 12.14 6.92
CA LYS A 84 6.37 13.58 6.99
C LYS A 84 5.13 13.88 7.85
N LEU A 85 4.17 12.96 7.92
CA LEU A 85 3.00 13.04 8.81
C LEU A 85 3.32 12.65 10.26
N GLY A 86 4.56 12.22 10.55
CA GLY A 86 4.98 11.82 11.90
C GLY A 86 4.67 10.37 12.26
N PHE A 87 4.27 9.54 11.30
CA PHE A 87 4.06 8.11 11.54
C PHE A 87 5.33 7.31 11.22
N SER A 88 5.95 6.73 12.23
CA SER A 88 7.14 5.87 12.10
C SER A 88 6.80 4.37 12.21
N LYS A 89 5.67 4.03 12.85
CA LYS A 89 5.27 2.64 13.11
C LYS A 89 3.76 2.41 13.18
N SER A 90 2.94 3.38 13.59
CA SER A 90 1.49 3.16 13.81
C SER A 90 0.65 3.35 12.54
N TYR A 91 1.04 2.71 11.46
CA TYR A 91 0.29 2.66 10.22
C TYR A 91 -0.01 1.22 9.80
N LEU A 92 -1.09 1.07 9.04
CA LEU A 92 -1.43 -0.12 8.27
C LEU A 92 -1.58 0.29 6.80
N MET A 93 -0.95 -0.45 5.92
CA MET A 93 -1.10 -0.30 4.48
C MET A 93 -1.77 -1.54 3.91
N ILE A 94 -2.76 -1.35 3.07
CA ILE A 94 -3.46 -2.39 2.31
C ILE A 94 -3.63 -1.94 0.86
N ASN A 95 -3.95 -2.87 -0.03
CA ASN A 95 -4.27 -2.55 -1.42
C ASN A 95 -5.75 -2.83 -1.73
N ALA A 96 -6.25 -2.20 -2.79
CA ALA A 96 -7.57 -2.50 -3.34
C ALA A 96 -7.65 -3.95 -3.85
N PHE A 97 -6.54 -4.49 -4.36
CA PHE A 97 -6.38 -5.87 -4.79
C PHE A 97 -5.22 -6.53 -4.06
N VAL A 98 -5.36 -7.82 -3.71
CA VAL A 98 -4.29 -8.59 -3.05
C VAL A 98 -3.34 -9.25 -4.05
N TYR A 99 -3.70 -9.30 -5.33
CA TYR A 99 -2.86 -9.79 -6.42
C TYR A 99 -2.35 -8.65 -7.29
N GLY A 100 -1.13 -8.80 -7.81
CA GLY A 100 -0.55 -7.86 -8.77
C GLY A 100 -1.31 -7.84 -10.08
N ILE A 101 -1.35 -6.69 -10.72
CA ILE A 101 -2.01 -6.47 -12.01
C ILE A 101 -0.97 -6.53 -13.14
N TYR A 102 -1.25 -7.25 -14.21
CA TYR A 102 -0.49 -7.18 -15.45
C TYR A 102 -1.23 -6.42 -16.57
N ASN A 103 -2.55 -6.30 -16.48
CA ASN A 103 -3.36 -5.56 -17.43
C ASN A 103 -4.42 -4.72 -16.70
N GLN A 104 -4.22 -3.41 -16.66
CA GLN A 104 -5.09 -2.47 -15.92
C GLN A 104 -6.52 -2.45 -16.48
N ASN A 105 -6.68 -2.53 -17.82
CA ASN A 105 -8.00 -2.46 -18.45
C ASN A 105 -8.85 -3.70 -18.14
N MET A 106 -8.22 -4.83 -17.89
CA MET A 106 -8.90 -6.07 -17.53
C MET A 106 -9.15 -6.16 -16.02
N ALA A 107 -8.17 -5.82 -15.20
CA ALA A 107 -8.24 -5.98 -13.75
C ALA A 107 -9.07 -4.91 -13.03
N VAL A 108 -8.99 -3.64 -13.45
CA VAL A 108 -9.67 -2.54 -12.72
C VAL A 108 -11.20 -2.68 -12.66
N PRO A 109 -11.90 -3.19 -13.69
CA PRO A 109 -13.35 -3.46 -13.58
C PRO A 109 -13.73 -4.39 -12.42
N HIS A 110 -12.86 -5.33 -12.04
CA HIS A 110 -13.06 -6.24 -10.91
C HIS A 110 -13.03 -5.56 -9.53
N LEU A 111 -12.76 -4.24 -9.46
CA LEU A 111 -13.01 -3.48 -8.22
C LEU A 111 -14.45 -3.62 -7.72
N ASN A 112 -15.39 -3.82 -8.63
CA ASN A 112 -16.80 -3.97 -8.33
C ASN A 112 -17.25 -5.44 -8.24
N ASP A 113 -16.33 -6.40 -8.41
CA ASP A 113 -16.62 -7.81 -8.19
C ASP A 113 -17.06 -8.03 -6.73
N PRO A 114 -18.25 -8.65 -6.48
CA PRO A 114 -18.80 -8.78 -5.14
C PRO A 114 -17.87 -9.50 -4.15
N ASP A 115 -17.18 -10.55 -4.59
CA ASP A 115 -16.32 -11.34 -3.72
C ASP A 115 -15.02 -10.60 -3.38
N ILE A 116 -14.41 -9.96 -4.38
CA ILE A 116 -13.22 -9.11 -4.20
C ILE A 116 -13.57 -7.93 -3.28
N GLN A 117 -14.73 -7.32 -3.51
CA GLN A 117 -15.20 -6.20 -2.71
C GLN A 117 -15.51 -6.61 -1.26
N ALA A 118 -16.22 -7.72 -1.07
CA ALA A 118 -16.57 -8.25 0.25
C ALA A 118 -15.31 -8.60 1.07
N TYR A 119 -14.31 -9.21 0.44
CA TYR A 119 -13.05 -9.52 1.12
C TYR A 119 -12.29 -8.26 1.53
N ARG A 120 -12.21 -7.27 0.66
CA ARG A 120 -11.59 -5.98 0.95
C ARG A 120 -12.32 -5.25 2.09
N HIS A 121 -13.66 -5.29 2.12
CA HIS A 121 -14.45 -4.67 3.19
C HIS A 121 -14.13 -5.32 4.56
N LYS A 122 -13.95 -6.64 4.63
CA LYS A 122 -13.52 -7.32 5.87
C LYS A 122 -12.17 -6.82 6.39
N TRP A 123 -11.24 -6.49 5.50
CA TRP A 123 -9.95 -5.88 5.90
C TRP A 123 -10.16 -4.49 6.51
N LEU A 124 -11.02 -3.68 5.88
CA LEU A 124 -11.35 -2.34 6.38
C LEU A 124 -12.08 -2.40 7.72
N GLU A 125 -13.07 -3.26 7.85
CA GLU A 125 -13.77 -3.51 9.12
C GLU A 125 -12.78 -3.92 10.23
N ALA A 126 -11.88 -4.86 9.95
CA ALA A 126 -10.86 -5.27 10.91
C ALA A 126 -9.90 -4.14 11.28
N ALA A 127 -9.56 -3.24 10.34
CA ALA A 127 -8.71 -2.08 10.62
C ALA A 127 -9.41 -1.07 11.53
N PHE A 128 -10.71 -0.84 11.35
CA PHE A 128 -11.48 0.12 12.15
C PHE A 128 -12.02 -0.44 13.47
N ALA A 129 -12.17 -1.76 13.61
CA ALA A 129 -12.72 -2.38 14.82
C ALA A 129 -12.04 -1.94 16.15
N PRO A 130 -10.71 -1.71 16.21
CA PRO A 130 -10.07 -1.20 17.44
C PRO A 130 -10.38 0.27 17.73
N GLY A 131 -11.00 1.03 16.83
CA GLY A 131 -11.33 2.44 17.01
C GLY A 131 -10.12 3.38 17.06
N LYS A 132 -8.97 2.99 16.50
CA LYS A 132 -7.72 3.76 16.57
C LYS A 132 -7.35 4.51 15.28
N ILE A 133 -7.92 4.12 14.14
CA ILE A 133 -7.66 4.78 12.86
C ILE A 133 -8.28 6.18 12.87
N GLU A 134 -7.44 7.21 12.88
CA GLU A 134 -7.87 8.61 12.81
C GLU A 134 -7.80 9.21 11.41
N ALA A 135 -6.98 8.62 10.54
CA ALA A 135 -6.78 9.12 9.19
C ALA A 135 -6.65 8.01 8.15
N VAL A 136 -7.14 8.29 6.94
CA VAL A 136 -7.04 7.41 5.76
C VAL A 136 -6.49 8.19 4.59
N VAL A 137 -5.46 7.68 3.93
CA VAL A 137 -5.00 8.19 2.64
C VAL A 137 -5.20 7.14 1.56
N THR A 138 -5.79 7.54 0.44
CA THR A 138 -5.95 6.69 -0.75
C THR A 138 -5.06 7.19 -1.87
N PHE A 139 -4.18 6.33 -2.40
CA PHE A 139 -3.27 6.68 -3.48
C PHE A 139 -3.81 6.20 -4.84
N GLY A 140 -4.28 7.15 -5.64
CA GLY A 140 -4.84 6.90 -6.97
C GLY A 140 -6.33 6.58 -6.98
N THR A 141 -6.90 6.54 -8.17
CA THR A 141 -8.36 6.37 -8.36
C THR A 141 -8.89 5.00 -7.94
N PRO A 142 -8.24 3.86 -8.25
CA PRO A 142 -8.74 2.56 -7.80
C PRO A 142 -8.77 2.42 -6.27
N ALA A 143 -7.75 2.93 -5.57
CA ALA A 143 -7.73 2.95 -4.10
C ALA A 143 -8.86 3.83 -3.52
N PHE A 144 -9.09 5.00 -4.12
CA PHE A 144 -10.19 5.88 -3.75
C PHE A 144 -11.56 5.24 -3.97
N ASN A 145 -11.77 4.59 -5.12
CA ASN A 145 -13.04 3.90 -5.43
C ASN A 145 -13.28 2.75 -4.44
N ALA A 146 -12.24 1.99 -4.11
CA ALA A 146 -12.31 0.93 -3.10
C ALA A 146 -12.74 1.46 -1.72
N TRP A 147 -12.17 2.58 -1.29
CA TRP A 147 -12.56 3.28 -0.07
C TRP A 147 -14.00 3.80 -0.13
N SER A 148 -14.39 4.43 -1.24
CA SER A 148 -15.74 4.97 -1.44
C SER A 148 -16.81 3.88 -1.40
N ALA A 149 -16.54 2.72 -1.98
CA ALA A 149 -17.44 1.56 -1.92
C ALA A 149 -17.61 1.07 -0.47
N PHE A 150 -16.54 1.02 0.33
CA PHE A 150 -16.65 0.71 1.75
C PHE A 150 -17.47 1.76 2.51
N LYS A 151 -17.23 3.04 2.26
CA LYS A 151 -17.95 4.14 2.91
C LYS A 151 -19.45 4.13 2.62
N ALA A 152 -19.88 3.49 1.55
CA ALA A 152 -21.30 3.30 1.23
C ALA A 152 -21.98 2.19 2.06
N THR A 153 -21.20 1.33 2.72
CA THR A 153 -21.74 0.27 3.61
C THR A 153 -22.11 0.79 4.99
N PRO A 154 -23.00 0.11 5.75
CA PRO A 154 -23.31 0.47 7.13
C PRO A 154 -22.05 0.53 8.03
N ALA A 155 -21.12 -0.42 7.89
CA ALA A 155 -19.85 -0.42 8.62
C ALA A 155 -18.99 0.80 8.26
N GLY A 156 -18.88 1.13 6.97
CA GLY A 156 -18.16 2.31 6.52
C GLY A 156 -18.79 3.63 6.97
N GLN A 157 -20.13 3.71 7.03
CA GLN A 157 -20.84 4.89 7.52
C GLN A 157 -20.62 5.15 9.01
N SER A 158 -20.39 4.08 9.80
CA SER A 158 -20.17 4.17 11.25
C SER A 158 -18.80 4.72 11.63
N VAL A 159 -17.84 4.82 10.70
CA VAL A 159 -16.49 5.33 10.97
C VAL A 159 -16.27 6.69 10.30
N THR A 160 -15.58 7.60 10.99
CA THR A 160 -15.39 9.00 10.55
C THR A 160 -13.92 9.43 10.60
N PRO A 161 -12.97 8.67 10.03
CA PRO A 161 -11.59 9.12 9.97
C PRO A 161 -11.46 10.32 9.03
N PHE A 162 -10.47 11.16 9.26
CA PHE A 162 -10.09 12.14 8.24
C PHE A 162 -9.61 11.40 6.98
N HIS A 163 -10.07 11.80 5.79
CA HIS A 163 -9.70 11.14 4.53
C HIS A 163 -9.25 12.15 3.49
N HIS A 164 -8.18 11.81 2.78
CA HIS A 164 -7.73 12.55 1.60
C HIS A 164 -7.30 11.60 0.48
N LYS A 165 -7.67 11.96 -0.77
CA LYS A 165 -7.21 11.27 -1.99
C LYS A 165 -5.96 11.94 -2.51
N ALA A 166 -4.85 11.20 -2.60
CA ALA A 166 -3.61 11.64 -3.22
C ALA A 166 -3.42 10.96 -4.59
N LEU A 167 -2.65 11.59 -5.48
CA LEU A 167 -2.23 10.96 -6.73
C LEU A 167 -1.40 9.70 -6.46
N HIS A 168 -1.50 8.74 -7.38
CA HIS A 168 -0.73 7.49 -7.29
C HIS A 168 0.78 7.78 -7.23
N PRO A 169 1.57 7.07 -6.41
CA PRO A 169 2.99 7.37 -6.20
C PRO A 169 3.86 7.36 -7.46
N THR A 170 3.40 6.74 -8.52
CA THR A 170 4.08 6.71 -9.83
C THR A 170 3.23 7.32 -10.94
N ALA A 171 2.37 8.30 -10.62
CA ALA A 171 1.56 9.00 -11.62
C ALA A 171 2.41 9.83 -12.60
N ASP A 172 3.60 10.21 -12.19
CA ASP A 172 4.60 10.98 -12.95
C ASP A 172 5.42 10.12 -13.93
N LYS A 173 4.78 9.15 -14.59
CA LYS A 173 5.47 8.31 -15.58
C LYS A 173 5.97 9.14 -16.76
N PRO A 174 7.16 8.81 -17.31
CA PRO A 174 7.64 9.47 -18.53
C PRO A 174 6.59 9.39 -19.65
N GLY A 175 6.33 10.54 -20.30
CA GLY A 175 5.33 10.65 -21.37
C GLY A 175 3.87 10.65 -20.89
N GLY A 176 3.61 10.58 -19.59
CA GLY A 176 2.27 10.71 -19.01
C GLY A 176 1.83 12.17 -18.87
N PRO A 177 0.53 12.41 -18.60
CA PRO A 177 -0.03 13.74 -18.45
C PRO A 177 0.32 14.43 -17.13
N ILE A 178 0.80 13.69 -16.13
CA ILE A 178 1.16 14.18 -14.80
C ILE A 178 2.67 14.34 -14.71
N THR A 179 3.13 15.54 -14.45
CA THR A 179 4.55 15.80 -14.20
C THR A 179 4.94 15.47 -12.75
N ARG A 180 6.25 15.39 -12.48
CA ARG A 180 6.76 15.25 -11.12
C ARG A 180 6.26 16.40 -10.21
N LYS A 181 6.27 17.61 -10.73
CA LYS A 181 5.78 18.78 -10.00
C LYS A 181 4.30 18.66 -9.66
N ASP A 182 3.44 18.25 -10.61
CA ASP A 182 2.00 18.07 -10.35
C ASP A 182 1.75 17.02 -9.26
N LEU A 183 2.51 15.92 -9.27
CA LEU A 183 2.45 14.90 -8.24
C LEU A 183 2.78 15.48 -6.86
N LEU A 184 3.89 16.22 -6.75
CA LEU A 184 4.37 16.76 -5.48
C LEU A 184 3.49 17.91 -4.98
N ASP A 185 2.96 18.76 -5.85
CA ASP A 185 1.98 19.78 -5.49
C ASP A 185 0.70 19.14 -4.93
N ASN A 186 0.19 18.10 -5.57
CA ASN A 186 -0.97 17.36 -5.06
C ASN A 186 -0.67 16.71 -3.69
N TRP A 187 0.50 16.14 -3.51
CA TRP A 187 0.91 15.54 -2.23
C TRP A 187 1.13 16.59 -1.15
N ASN A 188 1.59 17.79 -1.50
CA ASN A 188 1.71 18.90 -0.56
C ASN A 188 0.35 19.36 -0.02
N VAL A 189 -0.67 19.42 -0.89
CA VAL A 189 -2.06 19.70 -0.45
C VAL A 189 -2.54 18.61 0.51
N ALA A 190 -2.28 17.35 0.19
CA ALA A 190 -2.61 16.24 1.08
C ALA A 190 -1.87 16.33 2.43
N LEU A 191 -0.56 16.57 2.43
CA LEU A 191 0.25 16.75 3.65
C LEU A 191 -0.30 17.85 4.54
N GLN A 192 -0.61 19.01 3.96
CA GLN A 192 -1.17 20.15 4.70
C GLN A 192 -2.52 19.77 5.33
N SER A 193 -3.39 19.11 4.57
CA SER A 193 -4.71 18.69 5.03
C SER A 193 -4.60 17.67 6.18
N PHE A 194 -3.72 16.68 6.06
CA PHE A 194 -3.49 15.70 7.13
C PHE A 194 -2.86 16.33 8.37
N HIS A 195 -1.88 17.20 8.20
CA HIS A 195 -1.20 17.87 9.32
C HIS A 195 -2.16 18.71 10.16
N ALA A 196 -3.20 19.27 9.56
CA ALA A 196 -4.24 20.03 10.26
C ALA A 196 -5.25 19.13 11.01
N ASN A 197 -5.36 17.84 10.67
CA ASN A 197 -6.41 16.93 11.14
C ASN A 197 -5.91 15.72 11.94
N ILE A 198 -4.62 15.36 11.86
CA ILE A 198 -4.02 14.28 12.64
C ILE A 198 -3.74 14.81 14.06
N GLN A 199 -4.19 14.06 15.07
CA GLN A 199 -4.02 14.46 16.48
C GLN A 199 -2.98 13.62 17.23
N HIS A 200 -2.74 12.38 16.79
CA HIS A 200 -1.89 11.42 17.50
C HIS A 200 -0.82 10.77 16.59
N PRO A 201 0.07 11.56 15.98
CA PRO A 201 1.21 10.99 15.26
C PRO A 201 2.16 10.27 16.25
N ASP A 202 2.99 9.36 15.75
CA ASP A 202 4.02 8.71 16.58
C ASP A 202 5.06 9.72 17.07
N VAL A 203 5.35 10.72 16.23
CA VAL A 203 6.26 11.83 16.52
C VAL A 203 5.67 13.11 15.93
N THR A 204 5.53 14.13 16.74
CA THR A 204 5.12 15.46 16.25
C THR A 204 6.23 16.04 15.37
N LYS A 205 5.91 16.32 14.12
CA LYS A 205 6.82 16.94 13.15
C LYS A 205 6.23 18.24 12.61
N PRO A 206 7.08 19.25 12.30
CA PRO A 206 6.61 20.40 11.57
C PRO A 206 6.19 20.00 10.15
N LEU A 207 5.24 20.73 9.56
CA LEU A 207 4.89 20.55 8.16
C LEU A 207 6.13 20.81 7.28
N ALA A 208 6.53 19.81 6.52
CA ALA A 208 7.68 19.85 5.62
C ALA A 208 7.26 19.45 4.20
N PRO A 209 6.81 20.41 3.37
CA PRO A 209 6.35 20.11 2.02
C PRO A 209 7.50 19.60 1.13
N TYR A 210 7.13 18.87 0.08
CA TYR A 210 8.04 18.50 -1.01
C TYR A 210 8.43 19.74 -1.82
N GLY A 211 9.66 19.72 -2.36
CA GLY A 211 10.10 20.67 -3.36
C GLY A 211 9.63 20.32 -4.78
N ASN A 212 10.43 20.67 -5.77
CA ASN A 212 10.11 20.36 -7.19
C ASN A 212 10.48 18.92 -7.58
N ASP A 213 11.25 18.21 -6.78
CA ASP A 213 11.63 16.82 -6.97
C ASP A 213 11.76 16.10 -5.62
N PHE A 214 11.78 14.76 -5.65
CA PHE A 214 12.10 13.97 -4.47
C PHE A 214 13.59 14.09 -4.13
N THR A 215 13.86 14.39 -2.88
CA THR A 215 15.22 14.32 -2.30
C THR A 215 15.49 12.94 -1.70
N ALA A 216 16.71 12.65 -1.34
CA ALA A 216 17.05 11.43 -0.61
C ALA A 216 16.27 11.29 0.72
N ALA A 217 16.02 12.42 1.40
CA ALA A 217 15.22 12.45 2.63
C ALA A 217 13.73 12.14 2.40
N ASP A 218 13.22 12.36 1.19
CA ASP A 218 11.84 12.05 0.82
C ASP A 218 11.64 10.58 0.43
N LEU A 219 12.72 9.83 0.28
CA LEU A 219 12.75 8.43 -0.15
C LEU A 219 13.46 7.54 0.89
N PRO A 220 13.00 7.51 2.15
CA PRO A 220 13.64 6.72 3.19
C PRO A 220 13.58 5.22 2.87
N GLU A 221 14.43 4.44 3.51
CA GLU A 221 14.31 3.00 3.51
C GLU A 221 13.03 2.57 4.23
N ILE A 222 12.47 1.45 3.78
CA ILE A 222 11.32 0.87 4.48
C ILE A 222 11.83 0.23 5.78
N PRO A 223 11.19 0.52 6.93
CA PRO A 223 11.65 -0.01 8.21
C PRO A 223 11.71 -1.54 8.24
N SER A 224 12.76 -2.09 8.85
CA SER A 224 12.89 -3.55 9.07
C SER A 224 11.68 -4.13 9.81
N LEU A 225 11.07 -3.34 10.70
CA LEU A 225 9.84 -3.66 11.41
C LEU A 225 8.65 -4.02 10.49
N ASP A 226 8.69 -3.63 9.23
CA ASP A 226 7.64 -3.90 8.24
C ASP A 226 7.90 -5.18 7.42
N PHE A 227 9.05 -5.80 7.58
CA PHE A 227 9.42 -7.01 6.86
C PHE A 227 9.44 -8.25 7.76
N PRO A 228 9.16 -9.44 7.19
CA PRO A 228 9.27 -10.69 7.95
C PRO A 228 10.74 -10.99 8.27
N MET A 229 10.96 -11.71 9.38
CA MET A 229 12.26 -12.25 9.72
C MET A 229 12.78 -13.16 8.61
N GLY A 230 14.09 -13.10 8.34
CA GLY A 230 14.75 -13.93 7.33
C GLY A 230 14.85 -13.29 5.94
N LEU A 231 14.21 -12.14 5.72
CA LEU A 231 14.41 -11.39 4.49
C LEU A 231 15.86 -10.86 4.47
N GLN A 232 16.59 -11.15 3.40
CA GLN A 232 17.99 -10.73 3.25
C GLN A 232 18.11 -9.21 3.28
N SER A 233 19.22 -8.69 3.83
CA SER A 233 19.40 -7.24 3.98
C SER A 233 19.32 -6.49 2.65
N TRP A 234 19.90 -7.02 1.57
CA TRP A 234 19.83 -6.42 0.24
C TRP A 234 18.41 -6.36 -0.34
N MET A 235 17.49 -7.25 0.08
CA MET A 235 16.08 -7.19 -0.32
C MET A 235 15.32 -6.03 0.35
N ARG A 236 15.91 -5.39 1.33
CA ARG A 236 15.32 -4.27 2.07
C ARG A 236 15.93 -2.92 1.72
N THR A 237 17.04 -2.92 0.97
CA THR A 237 17.75 -1.69 0.61
C THR A 237 17.12 -1.00 -0.60
N LYS A 238 17.46 0.27 -0.77
CA LYS A 238 17.06 1.08 -1.92
C LYS A 238 17.59 0.57 -3.27
N ASP A 239 18.64 -0.22 -3.24
CA ASP A 239 19.35 -0.68 -4.43
C ASP A 239 18.82 -2.02 -4.98
N PHE A 240 17.81 -2.58 -4.28
CA PHE A 240 17.13 -3.78 -4.75
C PHE A 240 16.07 -3.44 -5.79
N TRP A 241 16.11 -4.15 -6.91
CA TRP A 241 15.16 -4.03 -8.01
C TRP A 241 14.55 -5.40 -8.35
N ALA A 242 13.24 -5.44 -8.47
CA ALA A 242 12.55 -6.53 -9.15
C ALA A 242 11.87 -5.96 -10.39
N THR A 243 12.18 -6.48 -11.55
CA THR A 243 11.63 -6.07 -12.84
C THR A 243 10.84 -7.20 -13.49
N MET A 244 9.92 -6.85 -14.37
CA MET A 244 9.28 -7.84 -15.21
C MET A 244 10.18 -8.15 -16.41
N SER A 245 10.50 -9.42 -16.61
CA SER A 245 11.16 -9.86 -17.83
C SER A 245 10.19 -9.74 -19.01
N PRO A 246 10.65 -9.24 -20.17
CA PRO A 246 9.77 -8.99 -21.32
C PRO A 246 9.43 -10.21 -22.16
N THR A 247 9.54 -11.43 -21.64
CA THR A 247 9.23 -12.64 -22.41
C THR A 247 7.72 -12.73 -22.66
N PRO A 248 7.26 -12.66 -23.92
CA PRO A 248 5.85 -12.74 -24.25
C PRO A 248 5.19 -14.04 -23.75
N GLY A 249 3.96 -13.96 -23.28
CA GLY A 249 3.18 -15.10 -22.79
C GLY A 249 3.49 -15.52 -21.35
N THR A 250 4.41 -14.84 -20.67
CA THR A 250 4.78 -15.14 -19.27
C THR A 250 4.48 -13.99 -18.30
N GLU A 251 3.64 -13.06 -18.69
CA GLU A 251 3.32 -11.82 -17.96
C GLU A 251 2.73 -12.08 -16.56
N ARG A 252 2.13 -13.27 -16.36
CA ARG A 252 1.55 -13.66 -15.08
C ARG A 252 2.59 -14.12 -14.05
N ALA A 253 3.74 -14.64 -14.49
CA ALA A 253 4.72 -15.31 -13.64
C ALA A 253 6.11 -14.66 -13.63
N ASN A 254 6.42 -13.82 -14.63
CA ASN A 254 7.78 -13.46 -14.95
C ASN A 254 8.34 -12.33 -14.10
N ILE A 255 9.37 -12.61 -13.30
CA ILE A 255 10.12 -11.64 -12.50
C ILE A 255 11.62 -11.86 -12.71
N SER A 256 12.36 -10.79 -12.97
CA SER A 256 13.81 -10.75 -12.88
C SER A 256 14.23 -9.92 -11.65
N ILE A 257 15.21 -10.41 -10.93
CA ILE A 257 15.76 -9.76 -9.75
C ILE A 257 17.16 -9.28 -10.08
N GLU A 258 17.37 -7.98 -10.00
CA GLU A 258 18.68 -7.36 -10.16
C GLU A 258 19.22 -6.96 -8.79
N VAL A 259 20.37 -7.49 -8.46
CA VAL A 259 21.10 -7.16 -7.23
C VAL A 259 22.37 -6.44 -7.69
N PRO A 260 22.58 -5.18 -7.30
CA PRO A 260 23.76 -4.41 -7.69
C PRO A 260 25.06 -4.96 -7.11
#